data_2a569fde23b0b04c619aff01716e3698
#
_entry.id   2a569fde23b0b04c619aff01716e3698
#
_cell.length_a   1.000
_cell.length_b   1.000
_cell.length_c   1.000
_cell.angle_alpha   90.00
_cell.angle_beta   90.00
_cell.angle_gamma   90.00
#
_symmetry.space_group_name_H-M   'P 1'
#
loop_
_entity.id
_entity.type
_entity.pdbx_description
1 polymer ?
#
loop_
_entity_poly.entity_id
_entity_poly.type
_entity_poly.pdbx_seq_one_letter_code
_entity_poly.pdbx_strand_id
1 'polypeptide(L)'
;AFYPKTAFEREIQNRRILIAKINNAPAGYLYHGAFREKLKIHQACIQYDVRGFLYGSQLVRFLIQLAEKFQCLSITLRCGSDINANKFWEAMGFYCEGITKGGVRRMRDINCWRFDLQKPLFITEVNPSSKKANSSIWRKSKNNNQNLNGGKRFLRGRGMKLYRQS
;
A
#
# COMPACT_ATOMS: atom_id res chain seq x y z
N ALA A 1 12.50 17.95 2.33
CA ALA A 1 13.09 18.37 1.06
C ALA A 1 11.97 18.41 0.03
N PHE A 2 11.71 19.58 -0.56
CA PHE A 2 10.79 19.70 -1.69
C PHE A 2 11.49 19.14 -2.91
N TYR A 3 10.87 18.20 -3.58
CA TYR A 3 11.33 17.75 -4.89
C TYR A 3 11.08 18.87 -5.90
N PRO A 4 12.06 19.23 -6.73
CA PRO A 4 11.84 20.17 -7.82
C PRO A 4 10.72 19.67 -8.72
N LYS A 5 9.90 20.57 -9.27
CA LYS A 5 8.75 20.24 -10.13
C LYS A 5 9.16 19.33 -11.29
N THR A 6 10.27 19.67 -11.97
CA THR A 6 10.82 18.90 -13.08
C THR A 6 11.21 17.46 -12.70
N ALA A 7 11.76 17.26 -11.49
CA ALA A 7 12.09 15.93 -11.01
C ALA A 7 10.83 15.10 -10.73
N PHE A 8 9.77 15.74 -10.20
CA PHE A 8 8.51 15.10 -9.92
C PHE A 8 7.78 14.70 -11.22
N GLU A 9 7.78 15.56 -12.23
CA GLU A 9 7.23 15.28 -13.57
C GLU A 9 7.93 14.08 -14.21
N ARG A 10 9.25 14.00 -14.12
CA ARG A 10 10.02 12.86 -14.61
C ARG A 10 9.61 11.55 -13.91
N GLU A 11 9.40 11.57 -12.60
CA GLU A 11 8.99 10.37 -11.86
C GLU A 11 7.53 9.95 -12.16
N ILE A 12 6.67 10.91 -12.54
CA ILE A 12 5.35 10.61 -13.09
C ILE A 12 5.47 9.88 -14.43
N GLN A 13 6.28 10.39 -15.36
CA GLN A 13 6.54 9.75 -16.65
C GLN A 13 7.14 8.35 -16.49
N ASN A 14 7.98 8.15 -15.47
CA ASN A 14 8.54 6.84 -15.12
C ASN A 14 7.55 5.93 -14.40
N ARG A 15 6.29 6.34 -14.22
CA ARG A 15 5.22 5.57 -13.53
C ARG A 15 5.58 5.17 -12.10
N ARG A 16 6.36 6.02 -11.40
CA ARG A 16 6.80 5.78 -10.03
C ARG A 16 5.96 6.49 -8.99
N ILE A 17 4.89 7.18 -9.41
CA ILE A 17 4.00 7.89 -8.51
C ILE A 17 2.61 7.30 -8.63
N LEU A 18 2.08 6.83 -7.50
CA LEU A 18 0.69 6.44 -7.35
C LEU A 18 -0.09 7.64 -6.83
N ILE A 19 -1.21 7.96 -7.45
CA ILE A 19 -2.06 9.09 -7.06
C ILE A 19 -3.41 8.58 -6.60
N ALA A 20 -3.82 8.97 -5.40
CA ALA A 20 -5.17 8.81 -4.92
C ALA A 20 -6.01 10.00 -5.36
N LYS A 21 -7.18 9.75 -5.97
CA LYS A 21 -8.12 10.81 -6.37
C LYS A 21 -9.49 10.59 -5.71
N ILE A 22 -10.11 11.69 -5.29
CA ILE A 22 -11.48 11.75 -4.80
C ILE A 22 -12.24 12.71 -5.70
N ASN A 23 -13.33 12.26 -6.34
CA ASN A 23 -14.11 13.09 -7.29
C ASN A 23 -13.21 13.74 -8.36
N ASN A 24 -12.26 13.00 -8.93
CA ASN A 24 -11.26 13.47 -9.89
C ASN A 24 -10.20 14.45 -9.34
N ALA A 25 -10.29 14.93 -8.11
CA ALA A 25 -9.29 15.76 -7.48
C ALA A 25 -8.21 14.92 -6.79
N PRO A 26 -6.91 15.27 -6.86
CA PRO A 26 -5.86 14.55 -6.16
C PRO A 26 -6.04 14.71 -4.65
N ALA A 27 -6.06 13.58 -3.92
CA ALA A 27 -6.20 13.52 -2.47
C ALA A 27 -4.90 13.08 -1.76
N GLY A 28 -3.96 12.55 -2.52
CA GLY A 28 -2.69 12.11 -2.00
C GLY A 28 -1.86 11.37 -3.04
N TYR A 29 -0.63 11.08 -2.68
CA TYR A 29 0.28 10.35 -3.55
C TYR A 29 1.26 9.49 -2.75
N LEU A 30 1.84 8.51 -3.45
CA LEU A 30 2.92 7.70 -2.96
C LEU A 30 3.98 7.58 -4.07
N TYR A 31 5.19 8.09 -3.79
CA TYR A 31 6.34 7.98 -4.68
C TYR A 31 7.20 6.79 -4.29
N HIS A 32 7.46 5.91 -5.24
CA HIS A 32 8.26 4.71 -5.05
C HIS A 32 9.35 4.57 -6.11
N GLY A 33 10.38 3.82 -5.78
CA GLY A 33 11.42 3.39 -6.71
C GLY A 33 11.66 1.91 -6.56
N ALA A 34 12.10 1.25 -7.63
CA ALA A 34 12.52 -0.13 -7.59
C ALA A 34 14.05 -0.21 -7.73
N PHE A 35 14.65 -1.08 -6.93
CA PHE A 35 16.07 -1.40 -7.04
C PHE A 35 16.25 -2.91 -6.84
N ARG A 36 16.58 -3.62 -7.91
CA ARG A 36 16.64 -5.09 -7.93
C ARG A 36 15.31 -5.67 -7.43
N GLU A 37 15.36 -6.60 -6.48
CA GLU A 37 14.19 -7.27 -5.88
C GLU A 37 13.54 -6.47 -4.72
N LYS A 38 13.87 -5.20 -4.57
CA LYS A 38 13.36 -4.34 -3.48
C LYS A 38 12.62 -3.15 -4.05
N LEU A 39 11.50 -2.81 -3.45
CA LEU A 39 10.77 -1.59 -3.72
C LEU A 39 10.98 -0.64 -2.55
N LYS A 40 11.26 0.62 -2.85
CA LYS A 40 11.48 1.64 -1.82
C LYS A 40 10.42 2.72 -1.91
N ILE A 41 9.77 3.01 -0.80
CA ILE A 41 8.91 4.19 -0.67
C ILE A 41 9.82 5.38 -0.33
N HIS A 42 9.82 6.37 -1.21
CA HIS A 42 10.58 7.61 -1.01
C HIS A 42 9.75 8.67 -0.31
N GLN A 43 8.45 8.72 -0.63
CA GLN A 43 7.54 9.72 -0.07
C GLN A 43 6.10 9.20 -0.13
N ALA A 44 5.32 9.49 0.91
CA ALA A 44 3.88 9.28 0.92
C ALA A 44 3.23 10.50 1.58
N CYS A 45 2.16 11.00 0.98
CA CYS A 45 1.44 12.16 1.50
C CYS A 45 -0.05 12.00 1.22
N ILE A 46 -0.87 12.24 2.23
CA ILE A 46 -2.33 12.37 2.11
C ILE A 46 -2.70 13.76 2.56
N GLN A 47 -3.55 14.43 1.78
CA GLN A 47 -4.10 15.74 2.08
C GLN A 47 -4.73 15.73 3.47
N TYR A 48 -4.54 16.80 4.23
CA TYR A 48 -4.89 16.85 5.65
C TYR A 48 -6.37 16.54 5.89
N ASP A 49 -7.26 17.16 5.12
CA ASP A 49 -8.72 17.10 5.29
C ASP A 49 -9.32 15.70 5.03
N VAL A 50 -8.57 14.83 4.36
CA VAL A 50 -8.99 13.47 4.01
C VAL A 50 -8.17 12.39 4.72
N ARG A 51 -7.38 12.77 5.72
CA ARG A 51 -6.71 11.79 6.59
C ARG A 51 -7.72 11.06 7.45
N GLY A 52 -7.40 9.83 7.85
CA GLY A 52 -8.31 8.98 8.63
C GLY A 52 -9.33 8.20 7.78
N PHE A 53 -9.55 8.54 6.52
CA PHE A 53 -10.47 7.84 5.61
C PHE A 53 -9.81 6.66 4.85
N LEU A 54 -8.74 6.10 5.36
CA LEU A 54 -8.03 4.92 4.85
C LEU A 54 -7.37 5.08 3.46
N TYR A 55 -7.33 6.26 2.88
CA TYR A 55 -6.72 6.47 1.56
C TYR A 55 -5.22 6.13 1.54
N GLY A 56 -4.51 6.44 2.62
CA GLY A 56 -3.11 6.03 2.79
C GLY A 56 -2.95 4.51 2.79
N SER A 57 -3.82 3.81 3.50
CA SER A 57 -3.82 2.35 3.55
C SER A 57 -4.12 1.72 2.19
N GLN A 58 -5.03 2.31 1.41
CA GLN A 58 -5.33 1.83 0.06
C GLN A 58 -4.15 2.03 -0.89
N LEU A 59 -3.45 3.18 -0.82
CA LEU A 59 -2.22 3.39 -1.61
C LEU A 59 -1.14 2.37 -1.28
N VAL A 60 -0.93 2.06 0.00
CA VAL A 60 0.08 1.08 0.43
C VAL A 60 -0.32 -0.33 0.00
N ARG A 61 -1.59 -0.72 0.14
CA ARG A 61 -2.09 -2.03 -0.34
C ARG A 61 -1.91 -2.19 -1.84
N PHE A 62 -2.21 -1.15 -2.61
CA PHE A 62 -1.98 -1.16 -4.06
C PHE A 62 -0.48 -1.29 -4.39
N LEU A 63 0.38 -0.62 -3.62
CA LEU A 63 1.83 -0.76 -3.78
C LEU A 63 2.31 -2.17 -3.48
N ILE A 64 1.76 -2.83 -2.45
CA ILE A 64 2.06 -4.24 -2.12
C ILE A 64 1.70 -5.14 -3.31
N GLN A 65 0.49 -5.03 -3.85
CA GLN A 65 0.08 -5.79 -5.03
C GLN A 65 0.99 -5.54 -6.25
N LEU A 66 1.42 -4.29 -6.43
CA LEU A 66 2.35 -3.93 -7.49
C LEU A 66 3.72 -4.58 -7.27
N ALA A 67 4.22 -4.59 -6.04
CA ALA A 67 5.48 -5.20 -5.67
C ALA A 67 5.44 -6.74 -5.85
N GLU A 68 4.34 -7.38 -5.49
CA GLU A 68 4.11 -8.81 -5.76
C GLU A 68 4.12 -9.12 -7.25
N LYS A 69 3.42 -8.30 -8.06
CA LYS A 69 3.41 -8.44 -9.52
C LYS A 69 4.81 -8.32 -10.14
N PHE A 70 5.66 -7.47 -9.58
CA PHE A 70 7.05 -7.31 -10.00
C PHE A 70 8.02 -8.27 -9.32
N GLN A 71 7.49 -9.25 -8.57
CA GLN A 71 8.29 -10.26 -7.87
C GLN A 71 9.34 -9.65 -6.93
N CYS A 72 9.04 -8.50 -6.34
CA CYS A 72 9.88 -7.93 -5.31
C CYS A 72 9.86 -8.82 -4.05
N LEU A 73 10.96 -8.84 -3.33
CA LEU A 73 11.09 -9.58 -2.06
C LEU A 73 10.66 -8.75 -0.85
N SER A 74 10.80 -7.44 -0.94
CA SER A 74 10.48 -6.56 0.17
C SER A 74 10.18 -5.13 -0.27
N ILE A 75 9.44 -4.42 0.58
CA ILE A 75 9.21 -2.98 0.49
C ILE A 75 9.91 -2.33 1.67
N THR A 76 10.67 -1.26 1.43
CA THR A 76 11.41 -0.54 2.46
C THR A 76 11.09 0.95 2.44
N LEU A 77 11.21 1.61 3.60
CA LEU A 77 11.12 3.06 3.70
C LEU A 77 11.92 3.58 4.89
N ARG A 78 12.10 4.89 4.93
CA ARG A 78 12.77 5.59 6.04
C ARG A 78 11.86 6.69 6.57
N CYS A 79 11.63 6.73 7.87
CA CYS A 79 10.76 7.68 8.54
C CYS A 79 11.47 8.27 9.76
N GLY A 80 11.37 9.58 9.99
CA GLY A 80 11.89 10.17 11.21
C GLY A 80 11.21 9.54 12.44
N SER A 81 11.97 9.24 13.48
CA SER A 81 11.47 8.59 14.70
C SER A 81 10.41 9.42 15.44
N ASP A 82 10.50 10.75 15.29
CA ASP A 82 9.64 11.77 15.88
C ASP A 82 8.31 12.00 15.13
N ILE A 83 8.06 11.27 14.03
CA ILE A 83 6.88 11.49 13.19
C ILE A 83 5.78 10.47 13.49
N ASN A 84 4.53 10.93 13.65
CA ASN A 84 3.36 10.06 13.88
C ASN A 84 3.11 9.02 12.78
N ALA A 85 3.67 9.22 11.59
CA ALA A 85 3.57 8.26 10.50
C ALA A 85 4.20 6.88 10.83
N ASN A 86 5.04 6.78 11.87
CA ASN A 86 5.58 5.51 12.33
C ASN A 86 4.46 4.54 12.75
N LYS A 87 3.45 5.02 13.49
CA LYS A 87 2.27 4.23 13.88
C LYS A 87 1.47 3.72 12.68
N PHE A 88 1.41 4.51 11.62
CA PHE A 88 0.75 4.10 10.37
C PHE A 88 1.52 2.97 9.69
N TRP A 89 2.84 3.04 9.62
CA TRP A 89 3.65 1.99 8.99
C TRP A 89 3.56 0.68 9.76
N GLU A 90 3.60 0.74 11.09
CA GLU A 90 3.40 -0.41 11.96
C GLU A 90 2.01 -1.04 11.74
N ALA A 91 0.95 -0.23 11.72
CA ALA A 91 -0.42 -0.69 11.44
C ALA A 91 -0.60 -1.30 10.04
N MET A 92 0.25 -0.91 9.07
CA MET A 92 0.29 -1.51 7.73
C MET A 92 1.11 -2.81 7.66
N GLY A 93 1.64 -3.29 8.79
CA GLY A 93 2.39 -4.54 8.89
C GLY A 93 3.90 -4.40 8.57
N PHE A 94 4.41 -3.18 8.48
CA PHE A 94 5.85 -2.97 8.42
C PHE A 94 6.46 -3.14 9.82
N TYR A 95 7.67 -3.64 9.88
CA TYR A 95 8.47 -3.70 11.10
C TYR A 95 9.72 -2.83 10.98
N CYS A 96 10.18 -2.33 12.12
CA CYS A 96 11.40 -1.53 12.18
C CYS A 96 12.63 -2.46 12.14
N GLU A 97 13.37 -2.45 11.03
CA GLU A 97 14.58 -3.24 10.84
C GLU A 97 15.78 -2.64 11.60
N GLY A 98 15.71 -1.34 11.90
CA GLY A 98 16.78 -0.65 12.62
C GLY A 98 16.60 0.86 12.63
N ILE A 99 17.47 1.54 13.37
CA ILE A 99 17.49 2.99 13.50
C ILE A 99 18.83 3.51 13.01
N THR A 100 18.81 4.57 12.20
CA THR A 100 20.02 5.24 11.71
C THR A 100 19.99 6.71 12.09
N LYS A 101 21.16 7.30 12.29
CA LYS A 101 21.27 8.75 12.49
C LYS A 101 20.89 9.49 11.22
N GLY A 102 20.06 10.51 11.36
CA GLY A 102 19.75 11.43 10.27
C GLY A 102 20.92 12.35 9.94
N GLY A 103 20.78 13.06 8.82
CA GLY A 103 21.83 14.02 8.41
C GLY A 103 22.07 15.13 9.43
N VAL A 104 23.28 15.69 9.42
CA VAL A 104 23.83 16.67 10.37
C VAL A 104 22.89 17.87 10.63
N ARG A 105 22.12 18.30 9.62
CA ARG A 105 21.18 19.43 9.76
C ARG A 105 19.97 19.17 10.65
N ARG A 106 19.50 17.92 10.75
CA ARG A 106 18.27 17.59 11.49
C ARG A 106 18.52 16.81 12.77
N MET A 107 19.68 16.20 12.93
CA MET A 107 20.17 15.45 14.09
C MET A 107 19.11 14.50 14.75
N ARG A 108 18.16 14.02 13.96
CA ARG A 108 17.10 13.13 14.42
C ARG A 108 17.36 11.69 14.00
N ASP A 109 16.86 10.77 14.76
CA ASP A 109 16.90 9.35 14.40
C ASP A 109 15.91 9.03 13.28
N ILE A 110 16.28 8.06 12.46
CA ILE A 110 15.49 7.61 11.32
C ILE A 110 15.20 6.12 11.48
N ASN A 111 13.95 5.79 11.63
CA ASN A 111 13.50 4.40 11.61
C ASN A 111 13.55 3.86 10.18
N CYS A 112 14.18 2.71 10.02
CA CYS A 112 14.21 1.95 8.77
C CYS A 112 13.12 0.88 8.83
N TRP A 113 12.07 1.06 8.05
CA TRP A 113 10.92 0.16 8.02
C TRP A 113 11.03 -0.81 6.86
N ARG A 114 10.58 -2.05 7.08
CA ARG A 114 10.56 -3.12 6.09
C ARG A 114 9.25 -3.90 6.15
N PHE A 115 8.77 -4.29 4.98
CA PHE A 115 7.68 -5.23 4.77
C PHE A 115 8.17 -6.33 3.84
N ASP A 116 8.17 -7.59 4.29
CA ASP A 116 8.57 -8.72 3.47
C ASP A 116 7.38 -9.27 2.69
N LEU A 117 7.59 -9.46 1.39
CA LEU A 117 6.62 -10.08 0.51
C LEU A 117 6.85 -11.58 0.53
N GLN A 118 5.81 -12.33 0.87
CA GLN A 118 5.86 -13.79 0.85
C GLN A 118 5.98 -14.26 -0.61
N LYS A 119 7.10 -14.87 -0.97
CA LYS A 119 7.12 -15.69 -2.18
C LYS A 119 6.22 -16.89 -1.92
N PRO A 120 5.28 -17.23 -2.82
CA PRO A 120 4.59 -18.50 -2.71
C PRO A 120 5.65 -19.61 -2.73
N LEU A 121 5.72 -20.38 -1.66
CA LEU A 121 6.69 -21.48 -1.50
C LEU A 121 6.52 -22.57 -2.58
N PHE A 122 5.36 -22.59 -3.23
CA PHE A 122 5.05 -23.50 -4.32
C PHE A 122 4.25 -22.75 -5.39
N ILE A 123 4.78 -22.65 -6.58
CA ILE A 123 3.97 -22.43 -7.78
C ILE A 123 3.36 -23.81 -8.05
N THR A 124 2.16 -24.09 -7.54
CA THR A 124 1.33 -25.12 -8.11
C THR A 124 0.96 -24.64 -9.51
N GLU A 125 1.66 -25.15 -10.52
CA GLU A 125 1.17 -25.08 -11.88
C GLU A 125 -0.20 -25.74 -11.87
N VAL A 126 -1.25 -24.91 -11.82
CA VAL A 126 -2.62 -25.39 -12.02
C VAL A 126 -2.69 -25.77 -13.49
N ASN A 127 -2.45 -27.04 -13.74
CA ASN A 127 -2.60 -27.63 -15.06
C ASN A 127 -4.05 -27.36 -15.53
N PRO A 128 -4.27 -26.58 -16.59
CA PRO A 128 -5.62 -26.17 -17.01
C PRO A 128 -6.50 -27.33 -17.51
N SER A 129 -6.01 -28.57 -17.46
CA SER A 129 -6.71 -29.76 -17.94
C SER A 129 -7.57 -30.47 -16.88
N SER A 130 -7.59 -30.08 -15.62
CA SER A 130 -8.50 -30.66 -14.62
C SER A 130 -9.76 -29.80 -14.43
N LYS A 131 -10.55 -29.67 -15.49
CA LYS A 131 -11.95 -29.22 -15.38
C LYS A 131 -12.80 -30.36 -14.81
N LYS A 132 -12.62 -30.77 -13.57
CA LYS A 132 -13.57 -31.54 -12.76
C LYS A 132 -13.00 -31.74 -11.36
N ALA A 133 -13.17 -30.78 -10.47
CA ALA A 133 -13.31 -31.01 -9.03
C ALA A 133 -13.60 -29.72 -8.30
N ASN A 134 -14.65 -29.76 -7.52
CA ASN A 134 -15.01 -28.87 -6.41
C ASN A 134 -15.95 -27.69 -6.66
N SER A 135 -17.12 -28.00 -7.25
CA SER A 135 -18.33 -27.19 -7.03
C SER A 135 -19.01 -27.46 -5.67
N SER A 136 -18.47 -28.36 -4.84
CA SER A 136 -19.13 -28.82 -3.59
C SER A 136 -18.68 -28.12 -2.30
N ILE A 137 -17.52 -27.44 -2.30
CA ILE A 137 -16.98 -26.81 -1.09
C ILE A 137 -17.67 -25.47 -0.78
N TRP A 138 -18.18 -24.77 -1.77
CA TRP A 138 -18.78 -23.44 -1.60
C TRP A 138 -20.29 -23.44 -1.29
N ARG A 139 -20.97 -24.61 -1.30
CA ARG A 139 -22.43 -24.69 -1.05
C ARG A 139 -22.83 -24.88 0.41
N LYS A 140 -21.91 -25.12 1.35
CA LYS A 140 -22.24 -25.35 2.79
C LYS A 140 -22.23 -24.11 3.68
N SER A 141 -21.92 -22.91 3.15
CA SER A 141 -21.86 -21.67 3.97
C SER A 141 -23.08 -20.76 3.85
N LYS A 142 -24.18 -21.19 3.23
CA LYS A 142 -25.36 -20.32 2.99
C LYS A 142 -26.55 -20.52 3.93
N ASN A 143 -26.46 -21.38 4.94
CA ASN A 143 -27.55 -21.57 5.90
C ASN A 143 -27.09 -21.40 7.34
N ASN A 144 -26.84 -20.15 7.75
CA ASN A 144 -26.97 -19.69 9.14
C ASN A 144 -26.77 -18.17 9.19
N ASN A 145 -27.79 -17.43 8.85
CA ASN A 145 -28.01 -16.07 9.33
C ASN A 145 -29.45 -15.64 9.04
N GLN A 146 -30.34 -16.17 9.88
CA GLN A 146 -31.59 -15.47 10.19
C GLN A 146 -31.45 -14.94 11.62
N ASN A 147 -31.82 -13.68 11.78
CA ASN A 147 -32.02 -12.92 13.01
C ASN A 147 -30.77 -12.27 13.63
N LEU A 148 -30.57 -11.01 13.25
CA LEU A 148 -30.39 -9.92 14.23
C LEU A 148 -30.73 -8.58 13.54
N ASN A 149 -31.96 -8.13 13.77
CA ASN A 149 -32.42 -6.76 13.55
C ASN A 149 -31.66 -5.84 14.51
N GLY A 150 -30.93 -4.85 14.00
CA GLY A 150 -30.30 -3.82 14.79
C GLY A 150 -29.66 -2.79 13.84
N GLY A 151 -30.42 -1.76 13.48
CA GLY A 151 -30.00 -0.76 12.51
C GLY A 151 -28.83 0.09 12.96
N LYS A 152 -27.85 0.23 12.09
CA LYS A 152 -27.03 1.44 11.93
C LYS A 152 -26.73 1.59 10.45
N ARG A 153 -27.30 2.64 9.85
CA ARG A 153 -26.99 3.04 8.48
C ARG A 153 -25.51 3.46 8.42
N PHE A 154 -24.67 2.59 7.88
CA PHE A 154 -23.34 3.00 7.44
C PHE A 154 -23.51 3.81 6.16
N LEU A 155 -23.11 5.07 6.21
CA LEU A 155 -22.94 5.89 5.01
C LEU A 155 -21.96 5.18 4.08
N ARG A 156 -22.43 4.82 2.89
CA ARG A 156 -21.58 4.29 1.82
C ARG A 156 -20.50 5.31 1.51
N GLY A 157 -19.28 5.04 1.94
CA GLY A 157 -18.11 5.80 1.51
C GLY A 157 -18.02 5.77 -0.01
N ARG A 158 -17.95 6.97 -0.62
CA ARG A 158 -17.75 7.11 -2.07
C ARG A 158 -16.44 6.42 -2.44
N GLY A 159 -16.51 5.44 -3.33
CA GLY A 159 -15.39 4.62 -3.73
C GLY A 159 -14.24 5.47 -4.31
N MET A 160 -13.06 5.25 -3.81
CA MET A 160 -11.83 5.83 -4.35
C MET A 160 -11.47 5.12 -5.65
N LYS A 161 -11.25 5.89 -6.72
CA LYS A 161 -10.68 5.36 -7.95
C LYS A 161 -9.17 5.55 -7.91
N LEU A 162 -8.44 4.45 -8.01
CA LEU A 162 -6.99 4.47 -8.20
C LEU A 162 -6.70 4.49 -9.69
N TYR A 163 -6.00 5.51 -10.16
CA TYR A 163 -5.62 5.62 -11.57
C TYR A 163 -4.12 5.39 -11.71
N ARG A 164 -3.79 4.48 -12.62
CA ARG A 164 -2.46 4.36 -13.17
C ARG A 164 -2.46 5.20 -14.45
N GLN A 165 -1.60 6.18 -14.56
CA GLN A 165 -1.45 6.90 -15.82
C GLN A 165 -0.85 5.93 -16.83
N SER A 166 -1.57 5.74 -17.92
CA SER A 166 -1.15 5.00 -19.12
C SER A 166 -0.12 5.80 -19.92
#